data_b473686eff1699391876db1d040fec43
#
_entry.id   b473686eff1699391876db1d040fec43
#
_cell.length_a   1.000
_cell.length_b   1.000
_cell.length_c   1.000
_cell.angle_alpha   90.00
_cell.angle_beta   90.00
_cell.angle_gamma   90.00
#
_symmetry.space_group_name_H-M   'P 1'
#
loop_
_entity.id
_entity.type
_entity.pdbx_description
1 polymer ?
#
loop_
_entity_poly.entity_id
_entity_poly.type
_entity_poly.pdbx_seq_one_letter_code
_entity_poly.pdbx_strand_id
1 'polypeptide(L)'
;MTEKTRFDLIPYGSIAEIADVLSYGAQKYSANNWARGTSWGRYFAAMCRHIFAWWGGEDKDPETGFSHLAHAACCLLFLMEFQRNGWGTDDRFQGPDGKDFTKDDGRTVYKTMEWIDPVHGNRRSAPFHLKEIGNDDDGQG
;
A
#
# COMPACT_ATOMS: atom_id res chain seq x y z
N MET A 1 -14.54 4.66 -31.44
CA MET A 1 -13.14 5.09 -31.31
C MET A 1 -12.79 5.21 -29.84
N THR A 2 -11.87 4.39 -29.40
CA THR A 2 -11.31 4.54 -28.05
C THR A 2 -10.38 5.77 -28.02
N GLU A 3 -10.61 6.67 -27.08
CA GLU A 3 -9.69 7.77 -26.85
C GLU A 3 -8.32 7.24 -26.47
N LYS A 4 -7.29 7.92 -26.92
CA LYS A 4 -5.92 7.58 -26.56
C LYS A 4 -5.66 7.89 -25.09
N THR A 5 -4.96 7.00 -24.41
CA THR A 5 -4.57 7.22 -23.01
C THR A 5 -3.77 8.53 -22.86
N ARG A 6 -4.21 9.36 -21.95
CA ARG A 6 -3.67 10.68 -21.69
C ARG A 6 -2.49 10.64 -20.70
N PHE A 7 -1.35 10.14 -21.16
CA PHE A 7 -0.12 10.12 -20.34
C PHE A 7 0.37 11.51 -19.95
N ASP A 8 -0.04 12.54 -20.69
CA ASP A 8 0.26 13.94 -20.39
C ASP A 8 -0.38 14.45 -19.09
N LEU A 9 -1.37 13.74 -18.56
CA LEU A 9 -1.98 14.06 -17.26
C LEU A 9 -1.15 13.60 -16.06
N ILE A 10 -0.14 12.78 -16.27
CA ILE A 10 0.72 12.28 -15.19
C ILE A 10 1.71 13.38 -14.78
N PRO A 11 1.77 13.76 -13.48
CA PRO A 11 2.69 14.78 -13.02
C PRO A 11 4.14 14.33 -13.17
N TYR A 12 4.90 15.03 -13.98
CA TYR A 12 6.28 14.67 -14.31
C TYR A 12 7.21 14.63 -13.09
N GLY A 13 7.12 15.60 -12.20
CA GLY A 13 8.01 15.67 -11.03
C GLY A 13 7.89 14.44 -10.12
N SER A 14 6.68 13.99 -9.87
CA SER A 14 6.44 12.78 -9.06
C SER A 14 6.96 11.52 -9.75
N ILE A 15 6.77 11.42 -11.06
CA ILE A 15 7.30 10.30 -11.84
C ILE A 15 8.84 10.29 -11.84
N ALA A 16 9.47 11.45 -11.93
CA ALA A 16 10.92 11.56 -11.88
C ALA A 16 11.47 11.07 -10.52
N GLU A 17 10.84 11.45 -9.41
CA GLU A 17 11.23 10.96 -8.08
C GLU A 17 11.08 9.44 -7.94
N ILE A 18 10.02 8.87 -8.48
CA ILE A 18 9.83 7.42 -8.53
C ILE A 18 10.94 6.76 -9.35
N ALA A 19 11.27 7.33 -10.51
CA ALA A 19 12.33 6.83 -11.37
C ALA A 19 13.71 6.88 -10.68
N ASP A 20 13.98 7.89 -9.87
CA ASP A 20 15.21 8.01 -9.09
C ASP A 20 15.35 6.87 -8.09
N VAL A 21 14.28 6.52 -7.39
CA VAL A 21 14.26 5.36 -6.46
C VAL A 21 14.50 4.05 -7.22
N LEU A 22 13.86 3.88 -8.36
CA LEU A 22 14.07 2.69 -9.21
C LEU A 22 15.50 2.60 -9.73
N SER A 23 16.11 3.73 -10.10
CA SER A 23 17.49 3.81 -10.54
C SER A 23 18.47 3.41 -9.44
N TYR A 24 18.23 3.88 -8.22
CA TYR A 24 18.99 3.48 -7.04
C TYR A 24 18.87 1.97 -6.80
N GLY A 25 17.68 1.43 -6.86
CA GLY A 25 17.46 -0.02 -6.71
C GLY A 25 18.16 -0.84 -7.79
N ALA A 26 18.18 -0.36 -9.03
CA ALA A 26 18.85 -1.01 -10.13
C ALA A 26 20.38 -1.06 -9.96
N GLN A 27 20.97 -0.03 -9.35
CA GLN A 27 22.39 -0.02 -9.00
C GLN A 27 22.71 -0.97 -7.85
N LYS A 28 21.84 -1.02 -6.84
CA LYS A 28 22.05 -1.84 -5.62
C LYS A 28 21.87 -3.34 -5.90
N TYR A 29 20.92 -3.70 -6.73
CA TYR A 29 20.57 -5.10 -7.01
C TYR A 29 20.81 -5.46 -8.47
N SER A 30 19.91 -5.09 -9.34
CA SER A 30 19.96 -5.13 -10.79
C SER A 30 18.71 -4.48 -11.36
N ALA A 31 18.76 -4.07 -12.62
CA ALA A 31 17.57 -3.56 -13.29
C ALA A 31 16.45 -4.59 -13.26
N ASN A 32 15.25 -4.14 -12.91
CA ASN A 32 14.05 -4.97 -12.85
C ASN A 32 14.12 -6.18 -11.90
N ASN A 33 14.99 -6.12 -10.89
CA ASN A 33 15.14 -7.21 -9.92
C ASN A 33 13.80 -7.55 -9.21
N TRP A 34 12.96 -6.54 -8.97
CA TRP A 34 11.64 -6.71 -8.40
C TRP A 34 10.71 -7.62 -9.21
N ALA A 35 10.91 -7.67 -10.53
CA ALA A 35 10.10 -8.47 -11.45
C ALA A 35 10.23 -9.99 -11.25
N ARG A 36 11.25 -10.43 -10.50
CA ARG A 36 11.37 -11.84 -10.09
C ARG A 36 10.21 -12.32 -9.24
N GLY A 37 9.47 -11.39 -8.67
CA GLY A 37 8.35 -11.68 -7.80
C GLY A 37 8.76 -12.06 -6.39
N THR A 38 7.81 -11.84 -5.49
CA THR A 38 7.90 -12.23 -4.07
C THR A 38 6.47 -12.30 -3.54
N SER A 39 6.30 -12.60 -2.26
CA SER A 39 4.98 -12.46 -1.64
C SER A 39 4.53 -10.99 -1.72
N TRP A 40 3.27 -10.77 -2.07
CA TRP A 40 2.72 -9.42 -2.22
C TRP A 40 2.73 -8.65 -0.90
N GLY A 41 2.49 -9.36 0.20
CA GLY A 41 2.53 -8.79 1.55
C GLY A 41 3.85 -8.15 1.90
N ARG A 42 4.96 -8.61 1.33
CA ARG A 42 6.28 -8.02 1.55
C ARG A 42 6.36 -6.57 1.04
N TYR A 43 5.90 -6.33 -0.19
CA TYR A 43 5.85 -4.97 -0.75
C TYR A 43 4.74 -4.13 -0.12
N PHE A 44 3.62 -4.73 0.22
CA PHE A 44 2.58 -4.04 0.98
C PHE A 44 3.11 -3.54 2.33
N ALA A 45 3.79 -4.40 3.08
CA ALA A 45 4.38 -4.02 4.37
C ALA A 45 5.44 -2.91 4.21
N ALA A 46 6.29 -3.00 3.18
CA ALA A 46 7.28 -1.96 2.88
C ALA A 46 6.61 -0.62 2.54
N MET A 47 5.56 -0.66 1.72
CA MET A 47 4.76 0.51 1.38
C MET A 47 4.17 1.16 2.65
N CYS A 48 3.57 0.36 3.52
CA CYS A 48 3.00 0.87 4.76
C CYS A 48 4.06 1.52 5.66
N ARG A 49 5.24 0.92 5.79
CA ARG A 49 6.32 1.52 6.58
C ARG A 49 6.72 2.90 6.05
N HIS A 50 6.85 3.06 4.75
CA HIS A 50 7.16 4.36 4.15
C HIS A 50 6.02 5.37 4.33
N ILE A 51 4.78 4.95 4.12
CA ILE A 51 3.62 5.83 4.30
C ILE A 51 3.48 6.27 5.76
N PHE A 52 3.68 5.37 6.71
CA PHE A 52 3.57 5.70 8.13
C PHE A 52 4.70 6.59 8.61
N ALA A 53 5.92 6.38 8.13
CA ALA A 53 7.05 7.26 8.40
C ALA A 53 6.76 8.68 7.89
N TRP A 54 6.29 8.80 6.66
CA TRP A 54 5.90 10.08 6.09
C TRP A 54 4.76 10.75 6.89
N TRP A 55 3.72 10.00 7.22
CA TRP A 55 2.60 10.51 8.02
C TRP A 55 3.05 10.99 9.40
N GLY A 56 4.05 10.34 9.96
CA GLY A 56 4.67 10.72 11.24
C GLY A 56 5.59 11.95 11.16
N GLY A 57 5.78 12.52 9.98
CA GLY A 57 6.56 13.75 9.79
C GLY A 57 7.96 13.54 9.20
N GLU A 58 8.34 12.31 8.86
CA GLU A 58 9.61 12.03 8.19
C GLU A 58 9.42 12.05 6.68
N ASP A 59 9.89 13.11 6.01
CA ASP A 59 9.65 13.27 4.57
C ASP A 59 10.52 12.34 3.73
N LYS A 60 11.75 12.11 4.15
CA LYS A 60 12.75 11.34 3.41
C LYS A 60 13.24 10.15 4.20
N ASP A 61 13.45 9.04 3.50
CA ASP A 61 14.09 7.87 4.06
C ASP A 61 15.55 8.19 4.41
N PRO A 62 15.95 8.06 5.68
CA PRO A 62 17.32 8.39 6.10
C PRO A 62 18.37 7.47 5.50
N GLU A 63 18.02 6.25 5.08
CA GLU A 63 18.95 5.31 4.45
C GLU A 63 19.30 5.73 3.02
N THR A 64 18.31 6.18 2.26
CA THR A 64 18.47 6.47 0.83
C THR A 64 18.47 7.95 0.49
N GLY A 65 17.91 8.80 1.36
CA GLY A 65 17.71 10.22 1.12
C GLY A 65 16.56 10.55 0.17
N PHE A 66 15.87 9.54 -0.35
CA PHE A 66 14.71 9.74 -1.23
C PHE A 66 13.42 9.88 -0.43
N SER A 67 12.43 10.50 -1.05
CA SER A 67 11.10 10.65 -0.48
C SER A 67 10.48 9.30 -0.07
N HIS A 68 9.92 9.22 1.12
CA HIS A 68 9.12 8.08 1.53
C HIS A 68 7.93 7.83 0.60
N LEU A 69 7.31 8.89 0.09
CA LEU A 69 6.20 8.76 -0.86
C LEU A 69 6.67 8.12 -2.17
N ALA A 70 7.86 8.47 -2.66
CA ALA A 70 8.43 7.85 -3.85
C ALA A 70 8.73 6.35 -3.64
N HIS A 71 9.28 5.99 -2.47
CA HIS A 71 9.47 4.58 -2.11
C HIS A 71 8.15 3.81 -2.04
N ALA A 72 7.13 4.39 -1.41
CA ALA A 72 5.81 3.79 -1.34
C ALA A 72 5.19 3.62 -2.74
N ALA A 73 5.35 4.61 -3.60
CA ALA A 73 4.87 4.55 -4.98
C ALA A 73 5.56 3.43 -5.79
N CYS A 74 6.85 3.20 -5.59
CA CYS A 74 7.55 2.06 -6.20
C CYS A 74 6.92 0.73 -5.79
N CYS A 75 6.65 0.54 -4.48
CA CYS A 75 5.99 -0.67 -3.98
C CYS A 75 4.61 -0.84 -4.62
N LEU A 76 3.85 0.25 -4.77
CA LEU A 76 2.54 0.24 -5.40
C LEU A 76 2.63 -0.19 -6.88
N LEU A 77 3.58 0.35 -7.62
CA LEU A 77 3.82 -0.05 -9.02
C LEU A 77 4.14 -1.54 -9.14
N PHE A 78 4.95 -2.07 -8.24
CA PHE A 78 5.31 -3.49 -8.24
C PHE A 78 4.08 -4.36 -7.98
N LEU A 79 3.25 -3.99 -7.02
CA LEU A 79 2.01 -4.72 -6.73
C LEU A 79 1.03 -4.67 -7.90
N MET A 80 0.94 -3.53 -8.59
CA MET A 80 0.10 -3.42 -9.79
C MET A 80 0.59 -4.36 -10.90
N GLU A 81 1.90 -4.45 -11.13
CA GLU A 81 2.49 -5.35 -12.11
C GLU A 81 2.29 -6.82 -11.71
N PHE A 82 2.49 -7.15 -10.43
CA PHE A 82 2.28 -8.51 -9.93
C PHE A 82 0.84 -8.96 -10.14
N GLN A 83 -0.10 -8.12 -9.81
CA GLN A 83 -1.53 -8.43 -9.99
C GLN A 83 -1.89 -8.61 -11.47
N ARG A 84 -1.39 -7.73 -12.32
CA ARG A 84 -1.70 -7.78 -13.76
C ARG A 84 -1.12 -9.02 -14.44
N ASN A 85 0.10 -9.42 -14.08
CA ASN A 85 0.83 -10.49 -14.73
C ASN A 85 0.77 -11.83 -14.00
N GLY A 86 0.20 -11.86 -12.80
CA GLY A 86 0.20 -13.05 -11.96
C GLY A 86 1.57 -13.41 -11.42
N TRP A 87 2.44 -12.41 -11.19
CA TRP A 87 3.78 -12.61 -10.65
C TRP A 87 3.80 -12.60 -9.12
N GLY A 88 4.72 -13.36 -8.54
CA GLY A 88 4.82 -13.52 -7.11
C GLY A 88 3.71 -14.37 -6.52
N THR A 89 3.53 -14.27 -5.21
CA THR A 89 2.54 -15.03 -4.46
C THR A 89 1.55 -14.10 -3.81
N ASP A 90 0.27 -14.28 -4.13
CA ASP A 90 -0.82 -13.59 -3.45
C ASP A 90 -1.02 -14.21 -2.07
N ASP A 91 -0.43 -13.60 -1.06
CA ASP A 91 -0.52 -13.99 0.34
C ASP A 91 -1.47 -13.12 1.15
N ARG A 92 -2.40 -12.45 0.48
CA ARG A 92 -3.42 -11.65 1.16
C ARG A 92 -4.25 -12.53 2.08
N PHE A 93 -4.41 -12.07 3.33
CA PHE A 93 -5.14 -12.81 4.34
C PHE A 93 -6.62 -12.94 3.98
N GLN A 94 -7.11 -14.17 3.94
CA GLN A 94 -8.49 -14.51 3.63
C GLN A 94 -9.31 -14.93 4.86
N GLY A 95 -8.73 -14.75 6.04
CA GLY A 95 -9.34 -15.19 7.29
C GLY A 95 -9.07 -16.66 7.61
N PRO A 96 -9.44 -17.11 8.84
CA PRO A 96 -9.16 -18.46 9.31
C PRO A 96 -9.78 -19.55 8.43
N ASP A 97 -10.91 -19.25 7.82
CA ASP A 97 -11.69 -20.19 6.99
C ASP A 97 -11.53 -19.91 5.48
N GLY A 98 -10.51 -19.15 5.09
CA GLY A 98 -10.34 -18.71 3.71
C GLY A 98 -11.39 -17.70 3.25
N LYS A 99 -12.12 -17.09 4.16
CA LYS A 99 -13.12 -16.08 3.84
C LYS A 99 -12.48 -14.72 3.64
N ASP A 100 -12.93 -14.05 2.61
CA ASP A 100 -12.49 -12.71 2.28
C ASP A 100 -13.25 -11.68 3.12
N PHE A 101 -12.57 -11.12 4.11
CA PHE A 101 -13.15 -10.08 4.98
C PHE A 101 -13.36 -8.73 4.28
N THR A 102 -12.87 -8.58 3.07
CA THR A 102 -13.09 -7.34 2.31
C THR A 102 -14.42 -7.36 1.56
N LYS A 103 -15.04 -8.51 1.46
CA LYS A 103 -16.34 -8.64 0.82
C LYS A 103 -17.44 -8.55 1.86
N ASP A 104 -18.35 -7.66 1.62
CA ASP A 104 -19.56 -7.55 2.44
C ASP A 104 -20.46 -8.76 2.17
N ASP A 105 -20.53 -9.64 3.15
CA ASP A 105 -21.48 -10.75 3.16
C ASP A 105 -22.74 -10.45 3.98
N GLY A 106 -22.93 -9.18 4.32
CA GLY A 106 -24.04 -8.70 5.14
C GLY A 106 -23.86 -8.97 6.63
N ARG A 107 -22.71 -9.50 7.07
CA ARG A 107 -22.44 -9.86 8.47
C ARG A 107 -21.17 -9.27 9.03
N THR A 108 -20.30 -8.77 8.18
CA THR A 108 -19.03 -8.24 8.61
C THR A 108 -19.17 -6.79 9.04
N VAL A 109 -18.77 -6.50 10.25
CA VAL A 109 -18.76 -5.17 10.82
C VAL A 109 -17.33 -4.70 10.97
N TYR A 110 -17.02 -3.58 10.33
CA TYR A 110 -15.75 -2.89 10.53
C TYR A 110 -15.93 -1.85 11.62
N LYS A 111 -15.25 -2.05 12.72
CA LYS A 111 -15.24 -1.05 13.80
C LYS A 111 -14.12 -0.04 13.55
N THR A 112 -14.30 1.14 14.07
CA THR A 112 -13.21 2.12 14.12
C THR A 112 -12.02 1.50 14.83
N MET A 113 -10.91 1.38 14.13
CA MET A 113 -9.68 0.85 14.70
C MET A 113 -8.89 1.96 15.36
N GLU A 114 -8.48 1.73 16.59
CA GLU A 114 -7.41 2.54 17.16
C GLU A 114 -6.09 2.16 16.47
N TRP A 115 -5.45 3.17 15.95
CA TRP A 115 -4.19 2.99 15.25
C TRP A 115 -3.03 3.44 16.13
N ILE A 116 -2.00 2.61 16.18
CA ILE A 116 -0.76 2.93 16.87
C ILE A 116 0.22 3.46 15.84
N ASP A 117 0.66 4.69 16.03
CA ASP A 117 1.69 5.29 15.18
C ASP A 117 2.99 4.46 15.29
N PRO A 118 3.42 3.79 14.22
CA PRO A 118 4.60 2.94 14.26
C PRO A 118 5.91 3.73 14.42
N VAL A 119 5.87 5.04 14.15
CA VAL A 119 7.05 5.92 14.27
C VAL A 119 7.16 6.52 15.66
N HIS A 120 6.05 6.94 16.23
CA HIS A 120 6.02 7.68 17.50
C HIS A 120 5.41 6.87 18.65
N GLY A 121 4.88 5.68 18.40
CA GLY A 121 4.32 4.80 19.42
C GLY A 121 3.01 5.29 20.05
N ASN A 122 2.44 6.36 19.57
CA ASN A 122 1.22 6.94 20.11
C ASN A 122 -0.03 6.30 19.48
N ARG A 123 -1.02 6.03 20.30
CA ARG A 123 -2.34 5.65 19.82
C ARG A 123 -3.05 6.87 19.24
N ARG A 124 -3.48 6.74 18.00
CA ARG A 124 -4.29 7.75 17.31
C ARG A 124 -5.50 7.09 16.68
N SER A 125 -6.55 7.86 16.50
CA SER A 125 -7.62 7.44 15.59
C SER A 125 -7.03 7.26 14.20
N ALA A 126 -7.43 6.20 13.52
CA ALA A 126 -7.01 5.98 12.14
C ALA A 126 -7.29 7.25 11.31
N PRO A 127 -6.37 7.64 10.42
CA PRO A 127 -6.53 8.86 9.61
C PRO A 127 -7.73 8.78 8.65
N PHE A 128 -8.23 7.59 8.41
CA PHE A 128 -9.47 7.34 7.67
C PHE A 128 -10.31 6.36 8.49
N HIS A 129 -11.58 6.67 8.62
CA HIS A 129 -12.51 5.76 9.25
C HIS A 129 -12.87 4.66 8.26
N LEU A 130 -12.59 3.44 8.64
CA LEU A 130 -13.29 2.32 8.06
C LEU A 130 -14.73 2.43 8.54
N LYS A 131 -15.61 2.82 7.62
CA LYS A 131 -17.02 2.91 7.93
C LYS A 131 -17.51 1.56 8.40
N GLU A 132 -18.23 1.55 9.50
CA GLU A 132 -18.92 0.33 9.93
C GLU A 132 -19.82 -0.12 8.79
N ILE A 133 -19.55 -1.30 8.28
CA ILE A 133 -20.39 -1.98 7.32
C ILE A 133 -21.04 -3.12 8.09
N GLY A 134 -22.25 -2.94 8.40
CA GLY A 134 -22.98 -3.96 9.11
C GLY A 134 -24.06 -3.36 9.95
N ASN A 135 -25.01 -4.15 10.17
CA ASN A 135 -26.16 -3.74 10.93
C ASN A 135 -25.73 -3.27 12.30
N ASP A 136 -26.12 -2.10 12.62
CA ASP A 136 -26.56 -1.85 13.97
C ASP A 136 -27.69 -2.86 14.24
N ASP A 137 -27.33 -4.12 14.34
CA ASP A 137 -28.14 -5.06 15.03
C ASP A 137 -27.98 -4.72 16.50
N ASP A 138 -28.52 -3.62 16.83
CA ASP A 138 -28.95 -3.36 18.14
C ASP A 138 -30.00 -4.43 18.43
N GLY A 139 -29.52 -5.53 18.91
CA GLY A 139 -30.35 -6.45 19.63
C GLY A 139 -31.07 -5.73 20.75
N GLN A 140 -32.03 -4.98 20.35
CA GLN A 140 -33.08 -4.52 21.18
C GLN A 140 -34.13 -5.65 21.19
N GLY A 141 -33.75 -6.69 21.90
CA GLY A 141 -34.76 -7.58 22.41
C GLY A 141 -35.42 -6.96 23.63
#